data_4e9fe4fd5b068a22dc5e3284ee0bb2f4
#
_entry.id   4e9fe4fd5b068a22dc5e3284ee0bb2f4
#
_cell.length_a   1.000
_cell.length_b   1.000
_cell.length_c   1.000
_cell.angle_alpha   90.00
_cell.angle_beta   90.00
_cell.angle_gamma   90.00
#
_symmetry.space_group_name_H-M   'P 1'
#
loop_
_entity.id
_entity.type
_entity.pdbx_description
1 polymer ?
#
loop_
_entity_poly.entity_id
_entity_poly.type
_entity_poly.pdbx_seq_one_letter_code
_entity_poly.pdbx_strand_id
1 'polypeptide(L)'
;MSNLARLEFTALDVSGRNYLAWVVDAELHLASNNLEKTIVETSTASQQDRSKAMILLRHHLHESLKAQYLTVKEPYELWKSLKDRFDHQRTVTLPRARYECTHLRLQDFKKVSDYNSELFRIVSTMNLCGEKISDKEILEKTLSTFHANNLVLQQQYRERGFKTYSELLSCLILAEENNQLLLDNHHTRPTGSTPLPDKSNHMQEANATFSRRGRGRGYTRGRGRGRNGGRDEPRRNYTWINPDI
;
A
#
# COMPACT_ATOMS: atom_id res chain seq x y z
N MET A 1 26.21 -5.86 29.10
CA MET A 1 26.51 -4.43 28.86
C MET A 1 25.66 -4.00 27.67
N SER A 2 24.59 -3.23 27.91
CA SER A 2 23.73 -2.71 26.84
C SER A 2 24.53 -1.69 26.05
N ASN A 3 24.57 -1.86 24.76
CA ASN A 3 25.29 -1.02 23.80
C ASN A 3 24.59 0.35 23.72
N LEU A 4 24.92 1.27 24.61
CA LEU A 4 24.34 2.62 24.71
C LEU A 4 24.54 3.49 23.43
N ALA A 5 25.26 2.98 22.44
CA ALA A 5 25.54 3.69 21.20
C ALA A 5 24.45 3.58 20.12
N ARG A 6 23.53 2.61 20.23
CA ARG A 6 22.47 2.37 19.24
C ARG A 6 21.12 2.79 19.80
N LEU A 7 20.45 3.69 19.06
CA LEU A 7 19.04 4.00 19.34
C LEU A 7 18.17 2.77 19.12
N GLU A 8 17.32 2.43 20.08
CA GLU A 8 16.35 1.33 19.98
C GLU A 8 15.16 1.74 19.09
N PHE A 9 14.81 3.04 19.14
CA PHE A 9 13.81 3.67 18.27
C PHE A 9 14.22 5.10 17.92
N THR A 10 13.50 5.73 16.99
CA THR A 10 13.82 7.07 16.48
C THR A 10 13.77 8.13 17.57
N ALA A 11 14.82 8.95 17.70
CA ALA A 11 14.85 10.04 18.65
C ALA A 11 13.79 11.10 18.34
N LEU A 12 13.24 11.72 19.39
CA LEU A 12 12.30 12.83 19.27
C LEU A 12 12.98 14.03 18.60
N ASP A 13 12.43 14.47 17.47
CA ASP A 13 12.90 15.62 16.73
C ASP A 13 12.54 16.94 17.44
N VAL A 14 13.34 17.95 17.23
CA VAL A 14 13.14 19.30 17.79
C VAL A 14 11.81 19.93 17.37
N SER A 15 11.37 19.63 16.15
CA SER A 15 10.08 20.09 15.61
C SER A 15 8.87 19.37 16.23
N GLY A 16 9.08 18.22 16.88
CA GLY A 16 8.02 17.37 17.42
C GLY A 16 7.16 16.65 16.38
N ARG A 17 7.52 16.66 15.10
CA ARG A 17 6.72 15.99 14.04
C ARG A 17 6.53 14.52 14.28
N ASN A 18 7.51 13.85 14.87
CA ASN A 18 7.48 12.44 15.21
C ASN A 18 7.02 12.19 16.66
N TYR A 19 6.51 13.21 17.38
CA TYR A 19 6.15 13.11 18.80
C TYR A 19 5.13 11.99 19.07
N LEU A 20 4.08 11.89 18.27
CA LEU A 20 3.03 10.88 18.48
C LEU A 20 3.56 9.45 18.34
N ALA A 21 4.40 9.18 17.35
CA ALA A 21 5.04 7.88 17.18
C ALA A 21 6.07 7.63 18.29
N TRP A 22 6.87 8.66 18.63
CA TRP A 22 7.86 8.59 19.70
C TRP A 22 7.22 8.25 21.05
N VAL A 23 6.06 8.81 21.39
CA VAL A 23 5.32 8.48 22.62
C VAL A 23 5.00 6.99 22.69
N VAL A 24 4.45 6.42 21.62
CA VAL A 24 4.08 4.99 21.55
C VAL A 24 5.32 4.10 21.73
N ASP A 25 6.40 4.41 21.02
CA ASP A 25 7.65 3.66 21.12
C ASP A 25 8.25 3.77 22.53
N ALA A 26 8.27 4.98 23.10
CA ALA A 26 8.80 5.22 24.46
C ALA A 26 7.98 4.48 25.52
N GLU A 27 6.64 4.54 25.45
CA GLU A 27 5.75 3.78 26.37
C GLU A 27 6.01 2.27 26.27
N LEU A 28 6.14 1.72 25.05
CA LEU A 28 6.42 0.31 24.80
C LEU A 28 7.78 -0.10 25.41
N HIS A 29 8.82 0.70 25.19
CA HIS A 29 10.14 0.43 25.74
C HIS A 29 10.21 0.57 27.27
N LEU A 30 9.50 1.53 27.84
CA LEU A 30 9.36 1.64 29.29
C LEU A 30 8.63 0.43 29.87
N ALA A 31 7.54 0.00 29.25
CA ALA A 31 6.78 -1.17 29.69
C ALA A 31 7.61 -2.47 29.59
N SER A 32 8.37 -2.68 28.51
CA SER A 32 9.23 -3.84 28.33
C SER A 32 10.32 -3.96 29.41
N ASN A 33 10.71 -2.84 30.00
CA ASN A 33 11.67 -2.77 31.09
C ASN A 33 11.00 -2.66 32.49
N ASN A 34 9.68 -2.78 32.60
CA ASN A 34 8.87 -2.59 33.82
C ASN A 34 9.05 -1.20 34.43
N LEU A 35 9.22 -0.18 33.59
CA LEU A 35 9.44 1.22 33.99
C LEU A 35 8.22 2.12 33.75
N GLU A 36 7.08 1.61 33.31
CA GLU A 36 5.87 2.37 32.97
C GLU A 36 5.36 3.23 34.14
N LYS A 37 5.58 2.77 35.39
CA LYS A 37 5.19 3.50 36.59
C LYS A 37 5.99 4.78 36.81
N THR A 38 7.14 4.94 36.17
CA THR A 38 8.04 6.08 36.37
C THR A 38 7.52 7.37 35.69
N ILE A 39 6.64 7.26 34.71
CA ILE A 39 6.05 8.37 33.95
C ILE A 39 4.64 8.74 34.42
N VAL A 40 4.19 8.16 35.54
CA VAL A 40 2.88 8.45 36.16
C VAL A 40 3.09 9.40 37.36
N GLU A 41 2.15 10.34 37.56
CA GLU A 41 2.22 11.38 38.61
C GLU A 41 2.39 10.79 40.01
N THR A 42 1.68 9.72 40.33
CA THR A 42 1.72 9.05 41.64
C THR A 42 2.69 7.88 41.68
N SER A 43 3.86 8.05 41.10
CA SER A 43 4.82 6.96 40.94
C SER A 43 5.36 6.45 42.29
N THR A 44 5.20 5.13 42.50
CA THR A 44 5.83 4.36 43.58
C THR A 44 7.15 3.70 43.18
N ALA A 45 7.68 4.06 41.99
CA ALA A 45 8.88 3.47 41.42
C ALA A 45 10.12 3.77 42.28
N SER A 46 11.04 2.83 42.30
CA SER A 46 12.31 2.99 43.01
C SER A 46 13.17 4.09 42.35
N GLN A 47 14.10 4.67 43.13
CA GLN A 47 15.05 5.65 42.61
C GLN A 47 15.90 5.06 41.47
N GLN A 48 16.21 3.79 41.55
CA GLN A 48 16.96 3.08 40.50
C GLN A 48 16.15 3.02 39.17
N ASP A 49 14.85 2.71 39.27
CA ASP A 49 13.97 2.63 38.09
C ASP A 49 13.73 4.00 37.45
N ARG A 50 13.58 5.03 38.30
CA ARG A 50 13.52 6.43 37.80
C ARG A 50 14.77 6.82 37.04
N SER A 51 15.97 6.44 37.58
CA SER A 51 17.23 6.72 36.89
C SER A 51 17.36 5.97 35.56
N LYS A 52 16.93 4.71 35.49
CA LYS A 52 16.91 3.93 34.24
C LYS A 52 15.97 4.56 33.20
N ALA A 53 14.75 4.92 33.62
CA ALA A 53 13.77 5.54 32.76
C ALA A 53 14.28 6.90 32.22
N MET A 54 14.93 7.69 33.07
CA MET A 54 15.51 8.98 32.66
C MET A 54 16.62 8.79 31.62
N ILE A 55 17.48 7.79 31.78
CA ILE A 55 18.53 7.47 30.81
C ILE A 55 17.90 7.07 29.47
N LEU A 56 16.89 6.20 29.50
CA LEU A 56 16.18 5.74 28.30
C LEU A 56 15.53 6.91 27.57
N LEU A 57 14.74 7.73 28.28
CA LEU A 57 14.06 8.88 27.68
C LEU A 57 15.06 9.87 27.09
N ARG A 58 16.11 10.23 27.84
CA ARG A 58 17.13 11.17 27.35
C ARG A 58 17.89 10.62 26.15
N HIS A 59 18.17 9.32 26.12
CA HIS A 59 18.87 8.69 25.00
C HIS A 59 18.11 8.90 23.69
N HIS A 60 16.78 8.85 23.74
CA HIS A 60 15.90 8.99 22.58
C HIS A 60 15.34 10.41 22.38
N LEU A 61 16.06 11.45 22.83
CA LEU A 61 15.83 12.84 22.49
C LEU A 61 16.92 13.34 21.54
N HIS A 62 16.54 14.26 20.64
CA HIS A 62 17.52 15.01 19.86
C HIS A 62 18.44 15.82 20.77
N GLU A 63 19.72 16.01 20.39
CA GLU A 63 20.72 16.70 21.22
C GLU A 63 20.26 18.09 21.72
N SER A 64 19.61 18.87 20.86
CA SER A 64 19.07 20.18 21.23
C SER A 64 17.96 20.09 22.30
N LEU A 65 17.16 19.01 22.32
CA LEU A 65 16.17 18.78 23.36
C LEU A 65 16.85 18.33 24.66
N LYS A 66 17.85 17.45 24.57
CA LYS A 66 18.65 17.05 25.74
C LYS A 66 19.21 18.26 26.47
N ALA A 67 19.77 19.23 25.72
CA ALA A 67 20.33 20.45 26.31
C ALA A 67 19.25 21.30 27.02
N GLN A 68 18.04 21.39 26.46
CA GLN A 68 16.94 22.17 27.03
C GLN A 68 16.39 21.59 28.34
N TYR A 69 16.39 20.25 28.47
CA TYR A 69 15.89 19.53 29.63
C TYR A 69 17.00 18.99 30.54
N LEU A 70 18.19 19.57 30.48
CA LEU A 70 19.36 19.07 31.23
C LEU A 70 19.14 19.09 32.74
N THR A 71 18.41 20.08 33.26
CA THR A 71 18.16 20.29 34.70
C THR A 71 17.06 19.41 35.24
N VAL A 72 16.20 18.84 34.41
CA VAL A 72 15.09 17.97 34.82
C VAL A 72 15.67 16.60 35.21
N LYS A 73 15.39 16.16 36.45
CA LYS A 73 15.92 14.90 37.00
C LYS A 73 14.87 13.80 37.11
N GLU A 74 13.60 14.16 37.22
CA GLU A 74 12.50 13.22 37.37
C GLU A 74 11.89 12.83 36.00
N PRO A 75 11.72 11.51 35.71
CA PRO A 75 11.16 11.03 34.45
C PRO A 75 9.76 11.59 34.18
N TYR A 76 8.90 11.64 35.20
CA TYR A 76 7.54 12.18 35.07
C TYR A 76 7.54 13.66 34.67
N GLU A 77 8.40 14.48 35.27
CA GLU A 77 8.50 15.91 34.91
C GLU A 77 8.97 16.10 33.47
N LEU A 78 9.96 15.30 33.03
CA LEU A 78 10.41 15.29 31.65
C LEU A 78 9.26 14.89 30.70
N TRP A 79 8.58 13.78 31.01
CA TRP A 79 7.46 13.28 30.23
C TRP A 79 6.33 14.29 30.09
N LYS A 80 5.92 14.90 31.21
CA LYS A 80 4.90 15.95 31.27
C LYS A 80 5.31 17.17 30.45
N SER A 81 6.53 17.65 30.61
CA SER A 81 7.03 18.81 29.87
C SER A 81 7.08 18.57 28.34
N LEU A 82 7.45 17.35 27.92
CA LEU A 82 7.42 16.98 26.52
C LEU A 82 5.98 16.88 26.00
N LYS A 83 5.08 16.33 26.80
CA LYS A 83 3.64 16.27 26.48
C LYS A 83 3.06 17.67 26.34
N ASP A 84 3.23 18.54 27.31
CA ASP A 84 2.71 19.92 27.29
C ASP A 84 3.25 20.70 26.07
N ARG A 85 4.49 20.44 25.70
CA ARG A 85 5.13 21.09 24.54
C ARG A 85 4.62 20.58 23.20
N PHE A 86 4.42 19.27 23.02
CA PHE A 86 4.21 18.64 21.72
C PHE A 86 2.82 18.04 21.52
N ASP A 87 1.96 17.93 22.53
CA ASP A 87 0.63 17.31 22.41
C ASP A 87 -0.27 18.06 21.41
N HIS A 88 -0.02 19.36 21.20
CA HIS A 88 -0.70 20.14 20.17
C HIS A 88 -0.49 19.59 18.75
N GLN A 89 0.53 18.73 18.54
CA GLN A 89 0.73 18.07 17.25
C GLN A 89 -0.48 17.24 16.80
N ARG A 90 -1.28 16.71 17.73
CA ARG A 90 -2.54 16.02 17.41
C ARG A 90 -3.51 16.94 16.67
N THR A 91 -3.65 18.19 17.12
CA THR A 91 -4.56 19.18 16.53
C THR A 91 -4.12 19.65 15.14
N VAL A 92 -2.83 19.53 14.81
CA VAL A 92 -2.29 19.85 13.49
C VAL A 92 -2.30 18.63 12.58
N THR A 93 -1.91 17.47 13.13
CA THR A 93 -1.73 16.24 12.36
C THR A 93 -3.07 15.64 11.93
N LEU A 94 -4.09 15.66 12.80
CA LEU A 94 -5.37 15.05 12.51
C LEU A 94 -6.11 15.70 11.31
N PRO A 95 -6.28 17.03 11.23
CA PRO A 95 -6.90 17.66 10.06
C PRO A 95 -6.14 17.37 8.77
N ARG A 96 -4.80 17.33 8.83
CA ARG A 96 -3.96 16.99 7.69
C ARG A 96 -4.18 15.54 7.26
N ALA A 97 -4.18 14.58 8.18
CA ALA A 97 -4.42 13.18 7.88
C ALA A 97 -5.82 12.95 7.30
N ARG A 98 -6.85 13.65 7.80
CA ARG A 98 -8.20 13.64 7.21
C ARG A 98 -8.23 14.19 5.79
N TYR A 99 -7.51 15.28 5.55
CA TYR A 99 -7.37 15.84 4.21
C TYR A 99 -6.69 14.86 3.26
N GLU A 100 -5.56 14.27 3.66
CA GLU A 100 -4.85 13.24 2.90
C GLU A 100 -5.76 12.03 2.63
N CYS A 101 -6.49 11.55 3.64
CA CYS A 101 -7.47 10.48 3.49
C CYS A 101 -8.57 10.83 2.49
N THR A 102 -9.11 12.05 2.53
CA THR A 102 -10.17 12.48 1.60
C THR A 102 -9.69 12.50 0.16
N HIS A 103 -8.44 12.92 -0.09
CA HIS A 103 -7.88 13.06 -1.43
C HIS A 103 -7.22 11.78 -1.96
N LEU A 104 -6.95 10.79 -1.10
CA LEU A 104 -6.41 9.50 -1.51
C LEU A 104 -7.40 8.78 -2.44
N ARG A 105 -6.96 8.33 -3.60
CA ARG A 105 -7.78 7.61 -4.57
C ARG A 105 -7.03 6.40 -5.11
N LEU A 106 -7.70 5.26 -5.19
CA LEU A 106 -7.10 4.04 -5.75
C LEU A 106 -6.64 4.24 -7.20
N GLN A 107 -7.40 4.99 -8.00
CA GLN A 107 -7.09 5.28 -9.40
C GLN A 107 -5.77 6.04 -9.63
N ASP A 108 -5.24 6.71 -8.61
CA ASP A 108 -4.02 7.52 -8.73
C ASP A 108 -2.74 6.68 -8.57
N PHE A 109 -2.88 5.39 -8.28
CA PHE A 109 -1.78 4.46 -8.05
C PHE A 109 -1.66 3.44 -9.17
N LYS A 110 -0.42 3.13 -9.54
CA LYS A 110 -0.13 2.08 -10.53
C LYS A 110 -0.28 0.67 -9.97
N LYS A 111 -0.05 0.51 -8.65
CA LYS A 111 -0.12 -0.76 -7.94
C LYS A 111 -1.04 -0.66 -6.74
N VAL A 112 -1.80 -1.71 -6.52
CA VAL A 112 -2.64 -1.87 -5.32
C VAL A 112 -1.81 -1.81 -4.04
N SER A 113 -0.60 -2.38 -4.05
CA SER A 113 0.33 -2.37 -2.92
C SER A 113 0.73 -0.97 -2.48
N ASP A 114 0.95 -0.06 -3.43
CA ASP A 114 1.37 1.32 -3.16
C ASP A 114 0.21 2.12 -2.54
N TYR A 115 -0.99 1.99 -3.12
CA TYR A 115 -2.20 2.54 -2.53
C TYR A 115 -2.43 2.03 -1.11
N ASN A 116 -2.31 0.72 -0.91
CA ASN A 116 -2.49 0.09 0.40
C ASN A 116 -1.51 0.63 1.44
N SER A 117 -0.24 0.78 1.08
CA SER A 117 0.80 1.32 1.96
C SER A 117 0.48 2.75 2.39
N GLU A 118 0.04 3.58 1.46
CA GLU A 118 -0.31 4.97 1.74
C GLU A 118 -1.61 5.08 2.57
N LEU A 119 -2.61 4.26 2.26
CA LEU A 119 -3.85 4.18 3.04
C LEU A 119 -3.57 3.80 4.50
N PHE A 120 -2.77 2.76 4.74
CA PHE A 120 -2.42 2.34 6.10
C PHE A 120 -1.55 3.36 6.83
N ARG A 121 -0.66 4.08 6.14
CA ARG A 121 0.10 5.19 6.71
C ARG A 121 -0.84 6.27 7.26
N ILE A 122 -1.84 6.67 6.45
CA ILE A 122 -2.83 7.69 6.84
C ILE A 122 -3.69 7.20 8.00
N VAL A 123 -4.24 5.98 7.90
CA VAL A 123 -5.09 5.36 8.95
C VAL A 123 -4.31 5.24 10.26
N SER A 124 -3.05 4.79 10.20
CA SER A 124 -2.18 4.73 11.39
C SER A 124 -1.97 6.10 12.02
N THR A 125 -1.77 7.14 11.20
CA THR A 125 -1.63 8.52 11.69
C THR A 125 -2.91 9.01 12.36
N MET A 126 -4.10 8.72 11.81
CA MET A 126 -5.39 9.06 12.39
C MET A 126 -5.60 8.32 13.73
N ASN A 127 -5.26 7.03 13.78
CA ASN A 127 -5.31 6.23 15.00
C ASN A 127 -4.40 6.80 16.11
N LEU A 128 -3.19 7.22 15.78
CA LEU A 128 -2.28 7.89 16.71
C LEU A 128 -2.87 9.22 17.26
N CYS A 129 -3.69 9.90 16.48
CA CYS A 129 -4.44 11.08 16.91
C CYS A 129 -5.70 10.75 17.70
N GLY A 130 -6.04 9.47 17.89
CA GLY A 130 -7.20 9.01 18.64
C GLY A 130 -8.48 8.81 17.81
N GLU A 131 -8.41 8.98 16.48
CA GLU A 131 -9.53 8.73 15.56
C GLU A 131 -9.42 7.32 14.96
N LYS A 132 -10.34 6.45 15.35
CA LYS A 132 -10.38 5.06 14.87
C LYS A 132 -11.19 4.98 13.58
N ILE A 133 -10.58 4.44 12.55
CA ILE A 133 -11.21 4.18 11.25
C ILE A 133 -11.62 2.70 11.21
N SER A 134 -12.88 2.45 10.86
CA SER A 134 -13.41 1.09 10.72
C SER A 134 -13.08 0.49 9.36
N ASP A 135 -13.04 -0.85 9.29
CA ASP A 135 -12.88 -1.58 8.02
C ASP A 135 -13.94 -1.18 6.99
N LYS A 136 -15.16 -0.89 7.45
CA LYS A 136 -16.25 -0.44 6.58
C LYS A 136 -15.93 0.89 5.88
N GLU A 137 -15.34 1.84 6.61
CA GLU A 137 -14.95 3.14 6.04
C GLU A 137 -13.81 2.98 5.04
N ILE A 138 -12.84 2.11 5.34
CA ILE A 138 -11.73 1.78 4.44
C ILE A 138 -12.23 1.10 3.17
N LEU A 139 -13.14 0.13 3.30
CA LEU A 139 -13.81 -0.55 2.17
C LEU A 139 -14.53 0.46 1.26
N GLU A 140 -15.38 1.29 1.86
CA GLU A 140 -16.14 2.28 1.09
C GLU A 140 -15.22 3.30 0.41
N LYS A 141 -14.20 3.78 1.12
CA LYS A 141 -13.18 4.66 0.57
C LYS A 141 -12.51 4.05 -0.66
N THR A 142 -12.06 2.80 -0.56
CA THR A 142 -11.39 2.10 -1.65
C THR A 142 -12.32 1.89 -2.83
N LEU A 143 -13.52 1.35 -2.59
CA LEU A 143 -14.50 1.08 -3.65
C LEU A 143 -15.00 2.34 -4.34
N SER A 144 -15.15 3.47 -3.61
CA SER A 144 -15.63 4.73 -4.18
C SER A 144 -14.60 5.45 -5.05
N THR A 145 -13.33 5.03 -5.02
CA THR A 145 -12.23 5.71 -5.72
C THR A 145 -11.61 4.87 -6.85
N PHE A 146 -12.34 3.87 -7.33
CA PHE A 146 -11.99 3.14 -8.56
C PHE A 146 -12.01 4.07 -9.77
N HIS A 147 -11.19 3.75 -10.76
CA HIS A 147 -11.24 4.45 -12.04
C HIS A 147 -12.58 4.16 -12.76
N ALA A 148 -13.11 5.15 -13.47
CA ALA A 148 -14.39 5.04 -14.18
C ALA A 148 -14.45 3.85 -15.16
N ASN A 149 -13.33 3.50 -15.78
CA ASN A 149 -13.24 2.35 -16.69
C ASN A 149 -13.46 1.00 -15.99
N ASN A 150 -13.31 0.94 -14.66
CA ASN A 150 -13.46 -0.26 -13.84
C ASN A 150 -14.82 -0.33 -13.12
N LEU A 151 -15.83 0.39 -13.64
CA LEU A 151 -17.17 0.47 -13.03
C LEU A 151 -17.80 -0.92 -12.81
N VAL A 152 -17.71 -1.80 -13.80
CA VAL A 152 -18.29 -3.16 -13.71
C VAL A 152 -17.63 -3.95 -12.57
N LEU A 153 -16.31 -3.87 -12.47
CA LEU A 153 -15.56 -4.53 -11.42
C LEU A 153 -15.89 -3.95 -10.03
N GLN A 154 -16.02 -2.64 -9.92
CA GLN A 154 -16.44 -1.97 -8.70
C GLN A 154 -17.83 -2.47 -8.25
N GLN A 155 -18.79 -2.57 -9.18
CA GLN A 155 -20.13 -3.09 -8.89
C GLN A 155 -20.08 -4.55 -8.41
N GLN A 156 -19.34 -5.41 -9.11
CA GLN A 156 -19.15 -6.81 -8.70
C GLN A 156 -18.56 -6.93 -7.29
N TYR A 157 -17.60 -6.07 -6.95
CA TYR A 157 -17.01 -6.06 -5.62
C TYR A 157 -17.97 -5.54 -4.55
N ARG A 158 -18.82 -4.56 -4.87
CA ARG A 158 -19.90 -4.11 -3.97
C ARG A 158 -20.93 -5.21 -3.72
N GLU A 159 -21.34 -5.93 -4.77
CA GLU A 159 -22.30 -7.06 -4.67
C GLU A 159 -21.72 -8.22 -3.86
N ARG A 160 -20.43 -8.44 -3.89
CA ARG A 160 -19.74 -9.46 -3.11
C ARG A 160 -19.85 -9.24 -1.60
N GLY A 161 -19.99 -8.00 -1.16
CA GLY A 161 -20.26 -7.65 0.23
C GLY A 161 -19.14 -8.05 1.19
N PHE A 162 -17.91 -7.65 0.89
CA PHE A 162 -16.74 -7.90 1.76
C PHE A 162 -16.98 -7.38 3.18
N LYS A 163 -16.62 -8.18 4.18
CA LYS A 163 -16.74 -7.81 5.59
C LYS A 163 -15.50 -7.10 6.11
N THR A 164 -14.33 -7.48 5.63
CA THR A 164 -13.04 -6.92 6.03
C THR A 164 -12.32 -6.31 4.84
N TYR A 165 -11.52 -5.30 5.12
CA TYR A 165 -10.68 -4.69 4.07
C TYR A 165 -9.64 -5.68 3.51
N SER A 166 -9.16 -6.60 4.34
CA SER A 166 -8.19 -7.63 3.93
C SER A 166 -8.74 -8.55 2.83
N GLU A 167 -10.05 -8.87 2.87
CA GLU A 167 -10.70 -9.67 1.82
C GLU A 167 -10.72 -8.92 0.48
N LEU A 168 -11.09 -7.64 0.50
CA LEU A 168 -11.06 -6.81 -0.71
C LEU A 168 -9.63 -6.66 -1.26
N LEU A 169 -8.67 -6.37 -0.38
CA LEU A 169 -7.26 -6.20 -0.76
C LEU A 169 -6.71 -7.45 -1.47
N SER A 170 -6.99 -8.64 -0.93
CA SER A 170 -6.58 -9.90 -1.54
C SER A 170 -7.17 -10.09 -2.93
N CYS A 171 -8.45 -9.74 -3.11
CA CYS A 171 -9.08 -9.78 -4.43
C CYS A 171 -8.48 -8.75 -5.41
N LEU A 172 -8.14 -7.55 -4.94
CA LEU A 172 -7.53 -6.52 -5.77
C LEU A 172 -6.14 -6.92 -6.26
N ILE A 173 -5.30 -7.45 -5.36
CA ILE A 173 -3.96 -7.92 -5.71
C ILE A 173 -4.03 -9.08 -6.70
N LEU A 174 -4.90 -10.07 -6.44
CA LEU A 174 -5.09 -11.20 -7.36
C LEU A 174 -5.56 -10.74 -8.74
N ALA A 175 -6.45 -9.78 -8.79
CA ALA A 175 -6.95 -9.24 -10.04
C ALA A 175 -5.87 -8.43 -10.79
N GLU A 176 -5.02 -7.68 -10.09
CA GLU A 176 -3.86 -6.98 -10.67
C GLU A 176 -2.89 -7.98 -11.31
N GLU A 177 -2.51 -9.04 -10.60
CA GLU A 177 -1.62 -10.11 -11.09
C GLU A 177 -2.20 -10.83 -12.32
N ASN A 178 -3.50 -11.19 -12.26
CA ASN A 178 -4.16 -11.83 -13.40
C ASN A 178 -4.22 -10.92 -14.64
N ASN A 179 -4.47 -9.62 -14.43
CA ASN A 179 -4.46 -8.66 -15.54
C ASN A 179 -3.07 -8.52 -16.16
N GLN A 180 -2.02 -8.47 -15.33
CA GLN A 180 -0.64 -8.43 -15.81
C GLN A 180 -0.31 -9.68 -16.65
N LEU A 181 -0.68 -10.87 -16.17
CA LEU A 181 -0.50 -12.12 -16.92
C LEU A 181 -1.22 -12.11 -18.26
N LEU A 182 -2.45 -11.55 -18.31
CA LEU A 182 -3.21 -11.43 -19.57
C LEU A 182 -2.53 -10.49 -20.54
N LEU A 183 -2.00 -9.36 -20.07
CA LEU A 183 -1.24 -8.41 -20.89
C LEU A 183 0.04 -9.04 -21.43
N ASP A 184 0.79 -9.72 -20.58
CA ASP A 184 2.04 -10.40 -20.96
C ASP A 184 1.76 -11.51 -22.00
N ASN A 185 0.68 -12.27 -21.83
CA ASN A 185 0.25 -13.26 -22.80
C ASN A 185 -0.16 -12.61 -24.14
N HIS A 186 -0.86 -11.48 -24.09
CA HIS A 186 -1.22 -10.74 -25.30
C HIS A 186 0.01 -10.20 -26.02
N HIS A 187 0.99 -9.65 -25.30
CA HIS A 187 2.23 -9.16 -25.89
C HIS A 187 3.08 -10.28 -26.48
N THR A 188 3.12 -11.44 -25.81
CA THR A 188 3.88 -12.60 -26.29
C THR A 188 3.20 -13.26 -27.48
N ARG A 189 1.87 -13.20 -27.57
CA ARG A 189 1.07 -13.86 -28.61
C ARG A 189 -0.10 -12.98 -29.05
N PRO A 190 0.14 -12.01 -29.97
CA PRO A 190 -0.90 -11.13 -30.47
C PRO A 190 -2.10 -11.90 -31.04
N THR A 191 -3.30 -11.39 -30.83
CA THR A 191 -4.54 -11.93 -31.39
C THR A 191 -4.43 -12.07 -32.90
N GLY A 192 -4.66 -13.27 -33.43
CA GLY A 192 -4.51 -13.60 -34.85
C GLY A 192 -3.23 -14.38 -35.19
N SER A 193 -2.32 -14.61 -34.26
CA SER A 193 -1.23 -15.56 -34.44
C SER A 193 -1.78 -16.98 -34.49
N THR A 194 -1.22 -17.82 -35.43
CA THR A 194 -1.60 -19.22 -35.57
C THR A 194 -1.46 -19.98 -34.25
N PRO A 195 -2.45 -20.81 -33.86
CA PRO A 195 -2.36 -21.63 -32.66
C PRO A 195 -1.10 -22.53 -32.75
N LEU A 196 -0.45 -22.77 -31.61
CA LEU A 196 0.62 -23.75 -31.54
C LEU A 196 0.05 -25.10 -32.01
N PRO A 197 0.76 -25.85 -32.90
CA PRO A 197 0.31 -27.17 -33.26
C PRO A 197 0.23 -28.04 -32.01
N ASP A 198 -0.93 -28.66 -31.85
CA ASP A 198 -1.21 -29.56 -30.73
C ASP A 198 -0.18 -30.69 -30.73
N LYS A 199 0.69 -30.76 -29.72
CA LYS A 199 1.67 -31.83 -29.57
C LYS A 199 1.05 -33.16 -29.10
N SER A 200 -0.27 -33.27 -29.03
CA SER A 200 -0.98 -34.42 -28.47
C SER A 200 -1.42 -35.47 -29.48
N ASN A 201 -1.12 -35.32 -30.79
CA ASN A 201 -1.46 -36.35 -31.78
C ASN A 201 -0.25 -36.80 -32.59
N HIS A 202 0.73 -37.42 -31.94
CA HIS A 202 1.59 -38.39 -32.56
C HIS A 202 1.15 -39.80 -32.11
N MET A 203 -0.01 -40.24 -32.55
CA MET A 203 -0.26 -41.65 -32.74
C MET A 203 -0.47 -41.89 -34.24
N GLN A 204 0.40 -42.76 -34.73
CA GLN A 204 0.47 -43.27 -36.07
C GLN A 204 -0.90 -43.73 -36.58
N GLU A 205 -1.32 -43.29 -37.75
CA GLU A 205 -2.04 -44.15 -38.68
C GLU A 205 -1.32 -44.10 -40.02
N ALA A 206 -0.51 -45.14 -40.22
CA ALA A 206 -0.14 -45.58 -41.52
C ALA A 206 -1.35 -46.31 -42.14
N ASN A 207 -1.75 -45.89 -43.30
CA ASN A 207 -2.30 -46.58 -44.44
C ASN A 207 -3.43 -45.82 -45.13
N ALA A 208 -3.20 -45.32 -46.27
CA ALA A 208 -3.90 -45.75 -47.49
C ALA A 208 -3.64 -44.78 -48.63
N THR A 209 -2.89 -45.26 -49.58
CA THR A 209 -2.76 -44.77 -50.94
C THR A 209 -4.11 -44.75 -51.64
N PHE A 210 -4.52 -43.63 -52.19
CA PHE A 210 -5.41 -43.56 -53.35
C PHE A 210 -5.11 -42.34 -54.21
N SER A 211 -4.54 -42.61 -55.36
CA SER A 211 -4.34 -41.71 -56.49
C SER A 211 -5.68 -41.39 -57.14
N ARG A 212 -5.98 -40.15 -57.39
CA ARG A 212 -6.86 -39.73 -58.45
C ARG A 212 -6.45 -38.39 -59.04
N ARG A 213 -6.02 -38.44 -60.28
CA ARG A 213 -5.80 -37.31 -61.18
C ARG A 213 -7.12 -36.62 -61.46
N GLY A 214 -7.12 -35.30 -61.40
CA GLY A 214 -8.20 -34.47 -61.90
C GLY A 214 -7.63 -33.13 -62.37
N ARG A 215 -7.50 -32.98 -63.71
CA ARG A 215 -7.17 -31.71 -64.38
C ARG A 215 -8.38 -30.78 -64.32
N GLY A 216 -8.19 -29.52 -63.98
CA GLY A 216 -9.16 -28.47 -64.20
C GLY A 216 -8.48 -27.10 -64.33
N ARG A 217 -8.36 -26.62 -65.56
CA ARG A 217 -7.96 -25.24 -65.89
C ARG A 217 -9.13 -24.30 -65.59
N GLY A 218 -8.89 -23.14 -65.02
CA GLY A 218 -9.81 -22.05 -64.93
C GLY A 218 -9.09 -20.73 -64.70
N TYR A 219 -8.89 -19.97 -65.74
CA TYR A 219 -8.47 -18.56 -65.72
C TYR A 219 -9.66 -17.68 -65.29
N THR A 220 -9.47 -16.73 -64.36
CA THR A 220 -10.14 -15.39 -64.46
C THR A 220 -9.34 -14.35 -63.76
N ARG A 221 -9.00 -13.34 -64.52
CA ARG A 221 -8.47 -12.04 -64.07
C ARG A 221 -9.58 -11.24 -63.38
N GLY A 222 -9.30 -10.64 -62.25
CA GLY A 222 -10.13 -9.61 -61.63
C GLY A 222 -9.24 -8.53 -60.98
N ARG A 223 -9.09 -7.39 -61.73
CA ARG A 223 -8.51 -6.16 -61.16
C ARG A 223 -9.56 -5.51 -60.29
N GLY A 224 -9.25 -5.22 -59.05
CA GLY A 224 -10.02 -4.35 -58.18
C GLY A 224 -9.08 -3.45 -57.36
N ARG A 225 -8.90 -2.21 -57.78
CA ARG A 225 -8.32 -1.13 -57.00
C ARG A 225 -9.34 -0.72 -55.93
N GLY A 226 -9.00 -0.80 -54.66
CA GLY A 226 -9.71 -0.15 -53.57
C GLY A 226 -8.70 0.43 -52.61
N ARG A 227 -8.47 1.76 -52.73
CA ARG A 227 -7.86 2.60 -51.71
C ARG A 227 -8.85 2.71 -50.55
N ASN A 228 -8.48 2.35 -49.37
CA ASN A 228 -9.07 2.96 -48.20
C ASN A 228 -8.01 3.04 -47.08
N GLY A 229 -7.65 4.30 -46.77
CA GLY A 229 -6.77 4.63 -45.67
C GLY A 229 -7.52 4.46 -44.35
N GLY A 230 -7.13 3.48 -43.57
CA GLY A 230 -7.51 3.36 -42.18
C GLY A 230 -6.40 3.97 -41.32
N ARG A 231 -6.74 5.03 -40.60
CA ARG A 231 -5.91 5.61 -39.59
C ARG A 231 -5.72 4.57 -38.49
N ASP A 232 -4.48 4.18 -38.21
CA ASP A 232 -4.09 3.45 -37.02
C ASP A 232 -4.25 4.39 -35.83
N GLU A 233 -5.32 4.24 -35.09
CA GLU A 233 -5.40 4.76 -33.72
C GLU A 233 -4.54 3.87 -32.82
N PRO A 234 -3.62 4.44 -32.02
CA PRO A 234 -2.88 3.65 -31.07
C PRO A 234 -3.85 3.11 -30.00
N ARG A 235 -3.98 1.80 -29.95
CA ARG A 235 -4.73 1.12 -28.89
C ARG A 235 -4.10 1.44 -27.56
N ARG A 236 -4.83 2.15 -26.72
CA ARG A 236 -4.48 2.46 -25.34
C ARG A 236 -4.34 1.16 -24.53
N ASN A 237 -3.16 0.93 -23.99
CA ASN A 237 -2.94 -0.15 -23.03
C ASN A 237 -3.65 0.21 -21.74
N TYR A 238 -4.73 -0.48 -21.43
CA TYR A 238 -5.45 -0.32 -20.17
C TYR A 238 -4.65 -0.96 -19.04
N THR A 239 -4.03 -0.13 -18.20
CA THR A 239 -3.60 -0.57 -16.89
C THR A 239 -4.81 -0.66 -15.98
N TRP A 240 -4.75 -1.57 -15.03
CA TRP A 240 -5.89 -1.93 -14.17
C TRP A 240 -6.39 -0.76 -13.33
N ILE A 241 -5.49 0.13 -12.95
CA ILE A 241 -5.69 1.20 -12.00
C ILE A 241 -5.60 2.57 -12.68
N ASN A 242 -4.79 2.70 -13.74
CA ASN A 242 -4.58 3.98 -14.41
C ASN A 242 -4.33 3.77 -15.91
N PRO A 243 -5.36 3.94 -16.77
CA PRO A 243 -5.22 3.73 -18.21
C PRO A 243 -4.54 4.88 -18.97
N ASP A 244 -4.28 6.03 -18.32
CA ASP A 244 -3.85 7.26 -19.00
C ASP A 244 -2.39 7.68 -18.67
N ILE A 245 -1.51 6.75 -18.33
CA ILE A 245 -0.08 7.04 -18.18
C ILE A 245 0.74 6.13 -19.08
#